data_cb5e457d477ba5ce47235c6bd2c230a9
#
_entry.id   cb5e457d477ba5ce47235c6bd2c230a9
#
_cell.length_a   1.000
_cell.length_b   1.000
_cell.length_c   1.000
_cell.angle_alpha   90.00
_cell.angle_beta   90.00
_cell.angle_gamma   90.00
#
_symmetry.space_group_name_H-M   'P 1'
#
loop_
_entity.id
_entity.type
_entity.pdbx_description
1 polymer ?
#
loop_
_entity_poly.entity_id
_entity_poly.type
_entity_poly.pdbx_seq_one_letter_code
_entity_poly.pdbx_strand_id
1 'polypeptide(L)'
;LYIMAENPMISDPDLNHVRHCLEQTEFIVCQDIFLTETAELAHVVLPGATFAEKDGTFSNTERRVQRVRQAIKPLGDSKEDWVVVCQLAKTMGAKGFDFDTPAAIMKEINTLTPSYGGITYDRLEELGSLQWPCPSEEHPGTPYLHKGKFARGLGKFFAIEYKEPAEMPDEEYPFTLTTGRLMFHFH
;
A
#
# COMPACT_ATOMS: atom_id res chain seq x y z
N LEU A 1 16.91 -4.44 -3.29
CA LEU A 1 15.50 -4.15 -3.49
C LEU A 1 14.67 -4.95 -2.49
N TYR A 2 13.64 -4.34 -1.87
CA TYR A 2 12.66 -5.01 -1.01
C TYR A 2 11.27 -4.80 -1.61
N ILE A 3 10.62 -5.88 -1.99
CA ILE A 3 9.29 -5.89 -2.60
C ILE A 3 8.32 -6.50 -1.60
N MET A 4 7.24 -5.80 -1.27
CA MET A 4 6.26 -6.27 -0.30
C MET A 4 4.84 -6.21 -0.88
N ALA A 5 4.20 -7.38 -0.93
CA ALA A 5 2.82 -7.56 -1.39
C ALA A 5 2.55 -7.00 -2.80
N GLU A 6 3.53 -7.08 -3.67
CA GLU A 6 3.47 -6.65 -5.07
C GLU A 6 4.10 -7.70 -5.99
N ASN A 7 3.50 -7.88 -7.16
CA ASN A 7 4.01 -8.79 -8.18
C ASN A 7 4.32 -8.05 -9.49
N PRO A 8 5.39 -7.23 -9.53
CA PRO A 8 5.74 -6.44 -10.72
C PRO A 8 5.94 -7.29 -11.97
N MET A 9 6.28 -8.57 -11.84
CA MET A 9 6.35 -9.51 -12.96
C MET A 9 5.01 -9.73 -13.68
N ILE A 10 3.89 -9.29 -13.09
CA ILE A 10 2.54 -9.39 -13.68
C ILE A 10 1.88 -8.02 -13.80
N SER A 11 2.11 -7.12 -12.84
CA SER A 11 1.37 -5.86 -12.73
C SER A 11 2.00 -4.68 -13.46
N ASP A 12 3.30 -4.69 -13.68
CA ASP A 12 4.00 -3.57 -14.31
C ASP A 12 3.94 -3.66 -15.85
N PRO A 13 3.93 -2.52 -16.55
CA PRO A 13 4.01 -2.52 -18.00
C PRO A 13 5.39 -2.99 -18.48
N ASP A 14 5.46 -3.52 -19.71
CA ASP A 14 6.69 -4.04 -20.32
C ASP A 14 7.37 -5.14 -19.48
N LEU A 15 6.68 -6.27 -19.33
CA LEU A 15 7.11 -7.40 -18.49
C LEU A 15 8.51 -7.93 -18.84
N ASN A 16 8.91 -7.88 -20.10
CA ASN A 16 10.26 -8.31 -20.52
C ASN A 16 11.34 -7.40 -19.93
N HIS A 17 11.10 -6.09 -19.94
CA HIS A 17 12.00 -5.12 -19.32
C HIS A 17 12.04 -5.28 -17.81
N VAL A 18 10.87 -5.45 -17.17
CA VAL A 18 10.77 -5.68 -15.71
C VAL A 18 11.57 -6.92 -15.30
N ARG A 19 11.39 -8.05 -16.00
CA ARG A 19 12.16 -9.27 -15.75
C ARG A 19 13.66 -9.01 -15.86
N HIS A 20 14.09 -8.39 -16.95
CA HIS A 20 15.50 -8.08 -17.15
C HIS A 20 16.06 -7.20 -16.01
N CYS A 21 15.33 -6.17 -15.58
CA CYS A 21 15.76 -5.32 -14.47
C CYS A 21 15.85 -6.07 -13.15
N LEU A 22 14.89 -6.95 -12.85
CA LEU A 22 14.93 -7.76 -11.64
C LEU A 22 16.10 -8.76 -11.66
N GLU A 23 16.33 -9.44 -12.77
CA GLU A 23 17.47 -10.37 -12.95
C GLU A 23 18.84 -9.68 -12.81
N GLN A 24 18.94 -8.38 -13.11
CA GLN A 24 20.17 -7.59 -12.92
C GLN A 24 20.28 -6.98 -11.52
N THR A 25 19.25 -7.10 -10.68
CA THR A 25 19.28 -6.54 -9.33
C THR A 25 20.16 -7.40 -8.41
N GLU A 26 21.17 -6.81 -7.80
CA GLU A 26 22.18 -7.48 -6.98
C GLU A 26 21.58 -8.29 -5.82
N PHE A 27 20.53 -7.76 -5.16
CA PHE A 27 19.88 -8.44 -4.06
C PHE A 27 18.40 -8.06 -3.97
N ILE A 28 17.53 -9.07 -4.01
CA ILE A 28 16.07 -8.92 -3.91
C ILE A 28 15.55 -9.70 -2.72
N VAL A 29 14.77 -9.02 -1.88
CA VAL A 29 13.92 -9.63 -0.86
C VAL A 29 12.48 -9.44 -1.30
N CYS A 30 11.70 -10.51 -1.33
CA CYS A 30 10.26 -10.48 -1.59
C CYS A 30 9.50 -10.95 -0.35
N GLN A 31 8.56 -10.15 0.12
CA GLN A 31 7.63 -10.51 1.18
C GLN A 31 6.23 -10.60 0.60
N ASP A 32 5.68 -11.79 0.54
CA ASP A 32 4.36 -12.04 -0.04
C ASP A 32 3.67 -13.22 0.64
N ILE A 33 2.37 -13.35 0.39
CA ILE A 33 1.55 -14.48 0.86
C ILE A 33 1.66 -15.71 -0.06
N PHE A 34 2.14 -15.51 -1.29
CA PHE A 34 2.35 -16.56 -2.28
C PHE A 34 3.78 -16.51 -2.84
N LEU A 35 4.25 -17.64 -3.36
CA LEU A 35 5.45 -17.68 -4.19
C LEU A 35 5.06 -17.22 -5.60
N THR A 36 5.05 -15.90 -5.79
CA THR A 36 4.73 -15.25 -7.06
C THR A 36 5.91 -15.31 -8.03
N GLU A 37 5.68 -14.97 -9.31
CA GLU A 37 6.73 -14.89 -10.33
C GLU A 37 7.85 -13.91 -9.93
N THR A 38 7.50 -12.85 -9.21
CA THR A 38 8.48 -11.92 -8.61
C THR A 38 9.25 -12.58 -7.47
N ALA A 39 8.55 -13.32 -6.61
CA ALA A 39 9.18 -14.01 -5.49
C ALA A 39 10.12 -15.13 -5.96
N GLU A 40 9.84 -15.78 -7.09
CA GLU A 40 10.73 -16.78 -7.70
C GLU A 40 12.08 -16.19 -8.17
N LEU A 41 12.12 -14.90 -8.49
CA LEU A 41 13.36 -14.18 -8.84
C LEU A 41 14.10 -13.62 -7.60
N ALA A 42 13.48 -13.68 -6.42
CA ALA A 42 14.07 -13.11 -5.22
C ALA A 42 15.15 -14.01 -4.61
N HIS A 43 16.16 -13.39 -4.01
CA HIS A 43 17.22 -14.09 -3.26
C HIS A 43 16.74 -14.57 -1.89
N VAL A 44 15.77 -13.84 -1.31
CA VAL A 44 15.12 -14.18 -0.04
C VAL A 44 13.62 -13.96 -0.18
N VAL A 45 12.84 -14.94 0.24
CA VAL A 45 11.38 -14.84 0.33
C VAL A 45 10.96 -14.90 1.79
N LEU A 46 10.17 -13.93 2.22
CA LEU A 46 9.63 -13.85 3.57
C LEU A 46 8.10 -14.08 3.50
N PRO A 47 7.57 -15.10 4.18
CA PRO A 47 6.15 -15.40 4.13
C PRO A 47 5.35 -14.37 4.96
N GLY A 48 4.48 -13.61 4.29
CA GLY A 48 3.55 -12.67 4.88
C GLY A 48 2.23 -13.33 5.27
N ALA A 49 1.52 -12.73 6.23
CA ALA A 49 0.18 -13.13 6.62
C ALA A 49 -0.88 -12.41 5.76
N THR A 50 -1.97 -13.12 5.43
CA THR A 50 -3.11 -12.54 4.71
C THR A 50 -3.89 -11.56 5.60
N PHE A 51 -4.83 -10.80 5.00
CA PHE A 51 -5.70 -9.90 5.76
C PHE A 51 -6.57 -10.62 6.80
N ALA A 52 -6.90 -11.89 6.59
CA ALA A 52 -7.67 -12.69 7.52
C ALA A 52 -6.85 -13.22 8.71
N GLU A 53 -5.54 -13.19 8.60
CA GLU A 53 -4.57 -13.73 9.55
C GLU A 53 -3.91 -12.65 10.42
N LYS A 54 -4.31 -11.39 10.26
CA LYS A 54 -3.71 -10.26 10.98
C LYS A 54 -4.73 -9.28 11.51
N ASP A 55 -4.32 -8.51 12.50
CA ASP A 55 -5.01 -7.34 13.00
C ASP A 55 -4.40 -6.06 12.42
N GLY A 56 -5.20 -5.01 12.28
CA GLY A 56 -4.69 -3.75 11.73
C GLY A 56 -5.76 -2.81 11.25
N THR A 57 -5.39 -1.96 10.29
CA THR A 57 -6.29 -1.04 9.60
C THR A 57 -6.01 -1.06 8.11
N PHE A 58 -7.07 -0.88 7.30
CA PHE A 58 -6.97 -0.61 5.87
C PHE A 58 -7.58 0.74 5.54
N SER A 59 -7.00 1.42 4.57
CA SER A 59 -7.58 2.59 3.94
C SER A 59 -8.13 2.21 2.56
N ASN A 60 -9.35 2.60 2.26
CA ASN A 60 -9.95 2.37 0.96
C ASN A 60 -9.76 3.58 0.02
N THR A 61 -10.28 3.47 -1.20
CA THR A 61 -10.17 4.53 -2.24
C THR A 61 -10.80 5.86 -1.83
N GLU A 62 -11.84 5.85 -0.95
CA GLU A 62 -12.44 7.07 -0.41
C GLU A 62 -11.73 7.61 0.83
N ARG A 63 -10.52 7.14 1.11
CA ARG A 63 -9.69 7.56 2.26
C ARG A 63 -10.29 7.16 3.62
N ARG A 64 -11.13 6.13 3.64
CA ARG A 64 -11.77 5.62 4.83
C ARG A 64 -10.88 4.59 5.49
N VAL A 65 -10.42 4.90 6.70
CA VAL A 65 -9.66 3.97 7.53
C VAL A 65 -10.63 3.08 8.30
N GLN A 66 -10.43 1.78 8.20
CA GLN A 66 -11.30 0.74 8.78
C GLN A 66 -10.47 -0.31 9.50
N ARG A 67 -11.04 -0.91 10.54
CA ARG A 67 -10.39 -2.02 11.24
C ARG A 67 -10.44 -3.31 10.43
N VAL A 68 -9.30 -4.00 10.45
CA VAL A 68 -9.18 -5.41 10.07
C VAL A 68 -8.93 -6.21 11.34
N ARG A 69 -9.67 -7.30 11.52
CA ARG A 69 -9.55 -8.16 12.70
C ARG A 69 -9.14 -9.55 12.26
N GLN A 70 -8.19 -10.11 12.97
CA GLN A 70 -7.75 -11.47 12.74
C GLN A 70 -8.91 -12.46 12.92
N ALA A 71 -9.20 -13.22 11.87
CA ALA A 71 -10.23 -14.26 11.86
C ALA A 71 -9.65 -15.66 12.04
N ILE A 72 -8.44 -15.89 11.53
CA ILE A 72 -7.72 -17.16 11.60
C ILE A 72 -6.25 -16.94 11.99
N LYS A 73 -5.59 -17.96 12.47
CA LYS A 73 -4.15 -17.88 12.78
C LYS A 73 -3.32 -17.89 11.49
N PRO A 74 -2.18 -17.19 11.46
CA PRO A 74 -1.22 -17.29 10.36
C PRO A 74 -0.84 -18.74 10.05
N LEU A 75 -0.72 -19.06 8.77
CA LEU A 75 -0.39 -20.38 8.29
C LEU A 75 1.14 -20.62 8.36
N GLY A 76 1.55 -21.75 8.92
CA GLY A 76 2.96 -22.15 8.98
C GLY A 76 3.81 -21.10 9.71
N ASP A 77 4.88 -20.64 9.05
CA ASP A 77 5.82 -19.64 9.57
C ASP A 77 5.49 -18.20 9.12
N SER A 78 4.35 -17.98 8.44
CA SER A 78 3.94 -16.64 8.01
C SER A 78 3.72 -15.72 9.19
N LYS A 79 4.06 -14.45 8.99
CA LYS A 79 3.96 -13.40 10.02
C LYS A 79 3.27 -12.17 9.46
N GLU A 80 2.63 -11.43 10.34
CA GLU A 80 2.10 -10.10 10.01
C GLU A 80 3.22 -9.18 9.50
N ASP A 81 2.96 -8.41 8.47
CA ASP A 81 3.98 -7.59 7.79
C ASP A 81 4.74 -6.67 8.75
N TRP A 82 4.02 -6.03 9.69
CA TRP A 82 4.64 -5.14 10.68
C TRP A 82 5.60 -5.90 11.61
N VAL A 83 5.31 -7.16 11.95
CA VAL A 83 6.20 -8.01 12.76
C VAL A 83 7.48 -8.30 12.00
N VAL A 84 7.38 -8.64 10.71
CA VAL A 84 8.55 -8.89 9.84
C VAL A 84 9.42 -7.65 9.76
N VAL A 85 8.82 -6.47 9.49
CA VAL A 85 9.54 -5.19 9.42
C VAL A 85 10.23 -4.86 10.73
N CYS A 86 9.53 -5.02 11.87
CA CYS A 86 10.13 -4.76 13.18
C CYS A 86 11.27 -5.72 13.50
N GLN A 87 11.14 -7.01 13.17
CA GLN A 87 12.21 -7.99 13.37
C GLN A 87 13.43 -7.68 12.50
N LEU A 88 13.23 -7.32 11.24
CA LEU A 88 14.30 -6.91 10.33
C LEU A 88 15.03 -5.68 10.86
N ALA A 89 14.29 -4.64 11.25
CA ALA A 89 14.85 -3.41 11.80
C ALA A 89 15.71 -3.68 13.04
N LYS A 90 15.21 -4.49 13.99
CA LYS A 90 15.97 -4.90 15.19
C LYS A 90 17.23 -5.70 14.85
N THR A 91 17.14 -6.61 13.90
CA THR A 91 18.29 -7.41 13.44
C THR A 91 19.38 -6.52 12.83
N MET A 92 18.97 -5.43 12.15
CA MET A 92 19.88 -4.40 11.62
C MET A 92 20.38 -3.42 12.68
N GLY A 93 19.99 -3.57 13.96
CA GLY A 93 20.42 -2.70 15.07
C GLY A 93 19.62 -1.40 15.21
N ALA A 94 18.50 -1.25 14.50
CA ALA A 94 17.64 -0.08 14.65
C ALA A 94 16.89 -0.12 16.00
N LYS A 95 16.65 1.08 16.57
CA LYS A 95 15.89 1.28 17.80
C LYS A 95 14.50 1.82 17.50
N GLY A 96 13.57 1.64 18.45
CA GLY A 96 12.20 2.19 18.31
C GLY A 96 11.22 1.28 17.55
N PHE A 97 11.58 0.01 17.35
CA PHE A 97 10.72 -0.98 16.69
C PHE A 97 10.20 -2.05 17.67
N ASP A 98 9.99 -1.66 18.93
CA ASP A 98 9.52 -2.54 20.01
C ASP A 98 7.99 -2.40 20.20
N PHE A 99 7.25 -2.57 19.13
CA PHE A 99 5.78 -2.53 19.16
C PHE A 99 5.23 -3.91 19.55
N ASP A 100 4.22 -3.90 20.42
CA ASP A 100 3.50 -5.11 20.84
C ASP A 100 2.22 -5.32 20.02
N THR A 101 1.66 -4.26 19.44
CA THR A 101 0.39 -4.32 18.71
C THR A 101 0.33 -3.32 17.56
N PRO A 102 -0.50 -3.57 16.53
CA PRO A 102 -0.77 -2.58 15.48
C PRO A 102 -1.40 -1.27 16.03
N ALA A 103 -2.12 -1.34 17.15
CA ALA A 103 -2.65 -0.16 17.81
C ALA A 103 -1.55 0.76 18.34
N ALA A 104 -0.45 0.19 18.87
CA ALA A 104 0.72 0.97 19.30
C ALA A 104 1.38 1.68 18.12
N ILE A 105 1.48 1.01 16.96
CA ILE A 105 1.98 1.61 15.72
C ILE A 105 1.06 2.75 15.26
N MET A 106 -0.26 2.55 15.27
CA MET A 106 -1.21 3.61 14.90
C MET A 106 -1.10 4.81 15.84
N LYS A 107 -0.88 4.59 17.13
CA LYS A 107 -0.66 5.69 18.09
C LYS A 107 0.56 6.53 17.74
N GLU A 108 1.64 5.91 17.27
CA GLU A 108 2.81 6.65 16.78
C GLU A 108 2.51 7.38 15.48
N ILE A 109 1.84 6.73 14.52
CA ILE A 109 1.37 7.38 13.28
C ILE A 109 0.58 8.64 13.58
N ASN A 110 -0.33 8.59 14.56
CA ASN A 110 -1.16 9.73 14.96
C ASN A 110 -0.34 10.93 15.44
N THR A 111 0.83 10.70 16.06
CA THR A 111 1.73 11.78 16.50
C THR A 111 2.57 12.35 15.37
N LEU A 112 2.90 11.54 14.37
CA LEU A 112 3.82 11.92 13.28
C LEU A 112 3.06 12.43 12.05
N THR A 113 1.80 12.05 11.88
CA THR A 113 0.99 12.34 10.69
C THR A 113 -0.24 13.16 11.09
N PRO A 114 -0.20 14.49 10.98
CA PRO A 114 -1.31 15.34 11.44
C PRO A 114 -2.68 14.98 10.84
N SER A 115 -2.70 14.46 9.60
CA SER A 115 -3.95 14.03 8.96
C SER A 115 -4.57 12.79 9.58
N TYR A 116 -3.84 12.06 10.42
CA TYR A 116 -4.29 10.87 11.14
C TYR A 116 -4.46 11.10 12.64
N GLY A 117 -4.17 12.30 13.16
CA GLY A 117 -4.14 12.60 14.59
C GLY A 117 -5.35 12.16 15.40
N GLY A 118 -6.54 12.17 14.80
CA GLY A 118 -7.78 11.72 15.44
C GLY A 118 -8.24 10.32 15.04
N ILE A 119 -7.46 9.52 14.31
CA ILE A 119 -7.85 8.17 13.89
C ILE A 119 -7.27 7.16 14.87
N THR A 120 -7.94 7.00 16.00
CA THR A 120 -7.56 6.02 17.03
C THR A 120 -8.33 4.71 16.88
N TYR A 121 -7.78 3.61 17.41
CA TYR A 121 -8.47 2.32 17.41
C TYR A 121 -9.80 2.38 18.14
N ASP A 122 -9.88 3.08 19.28
CA ASP A 122 -11.10 3.22 20.05
C ASP A 122 -12.20 3.91 19.23
N ARG A 123 -11.87 4.98 18.52
CA ARG A 123 -12.82 5.65 17.62
C ARG A 123 -13.21 4.81 16.42
N LEU A 124 -12.28 4.01 15.88
CA LEU A 124 -12.62 3.08 14.80
C LEU A 124 -13.53 1.93 15.27
N GLU A 125 -13.41 1.50 16.52
CA GLU A 125 -14.35 0.53 17.11
C GLU A 125 -15.75 1.14 17.30
N GLU A 126 -15.84 2.37 17.78
CA GLU A 126 -17.09 3.07 18.02
C GLU A 126 -17.81 3.49 16.73
N LEU A 127 -17.06 4.09 15.78
CA LEU A 127 -17.62 4.71 14.58
C LEU A 127 -17.59 3.80 13.33
N GLY A 128 -16.91 2.66 13.41
CA GLY A 128 -16.69 1.73 12.30
C GLY A 128 -15.64 2.18 11.30
N SER A 129 -15.54 3.48 11.04
CA SER A 129 -14.54 4.02 10.11
C SER A 129 -14.41 5.53 10.22
N LEU A 130 -13.25 6.07 9.79
CA LEU A 130 -12.99 7.51 9.73
C LEU A 130 -12.26 7.86 8.43
N GLN A 131 -12.67 8.96 7.80
CA GLN A 131 -12.00 9.48 6.61
C GLN A 131 -10.94 10.51 6.99
N TRP A 132 -9.71 10.28 6.56
CA TRP A 132 -8.65 11.30 6.70
C TRP A 132 -8.77 12.40 5.63
N PRO A 133 -8.30 13.64 5.89
CA PRO A 133 -7.72 14.15 7.14
C PRO A 133 -8.68 14.15 8.32
N CYS A 134 -8.17 13.68 9.46
CA CYS A 134 -8.86 13.69 10.75
C CYS A 134 -7.84 14.07 11.83
N PRO A 135 -7.59 15.41 12.01
CA PRO A 135 -6.42 15.89 12.76
C PRO A 135 -6.55 15.82 14.27
N SER A 136 -7.76 15.63 14.81
CA SER A 136 -8.00 15.47 16.25
C SER A 136 -9.13 14.50 16.53
N GLU A 137 -9.26 14.07 17.78
CA GLU A 137 -10.32 13.13 18.20
C GLU A 137 -11.72 13.73 18.13
N GLU A 138 -11.86 15.06 18.21
CA GLU A 138 -13.16 15.75 18.06
C GLU A 138 -13.54 15.94 16.58
N HIS A 139 -12.59 15.74 15.65
CA HIS A 139 -12.84 15.94 14.23
C HIS A 139 -13.64 14.78 13.64
N PRO A 140 -14.76 15.04 12.91
CA PRO A 140 -15.65 13.98 12.41
C PRO A 140 -15.11 13.19 11.21
N GLY A 141 -13.89 13.51 10.75
CA GLY A 141 -13.37 13.06 9.47
C GLY A 141 -13.66 14.04 8.32
N THR A 142 -13.08 13.80 7.17
CA THR A 142 -13.18 14.69 5.99
C THR A 142 -13.78 13.96 4.79
N PRO A 143 -15.10 14.01 4.56
CA PRO A 143 -15.75 13.35 3.42
C PRO A 143 -15.28 13.90 2.07
N TYR A 144 -14.98 15.20 1.99
CA TYR A 144 -14.55 15.87 0.77
C TYR A 144 -13.21 16.56 0.98
N LEU A 145 -12.22 16.23 0.16
CA LEU A 145 -10.97 16.97 0.11
C LEU A 145 -11.19 18.33 -0.55
N HIS A 146 -10.42 19.32 -0.10
CA HIS A 146 -10.37 20.67 -0.71
C HIS A 146 -11.72 21.38 -0.79
N LYS A 147 -12.64 21.13 0.15
CA LYS A 147 -13.90 21.86 0.21
C LYS A 147 -13.64 23.36 0.44
N GLY A 148 -13.96 24.17 -0.57
CA GLY A 148 -13.81 25.62 -0.56
C GLY A 148 -12.40 26.15 -0.87
N LYS A 149 -11.33 25.40 -0.60
CA LYS A 149 -9.95 25.78 -0.93
C LYS A 149 -9.01 24.58 -0.97
N PHE A 150 -7.92 24.68 -1.70
CA PHE A 150 -6.83 23.71 -1.63
C PHE A 150 -5.94 23.97 -0.39
N ALA A 151 -5.18 22.97 0.05
CA ALA A 151 -4.27 23.12 1.18
C ALA A 151 -3.24 24.27 1.00
N ARG A 152 -2.80 24.48 -0.24
CA ARG A 152 -1.90 25.60 -0.62
C ARG A 152 -2.61 26.89 -1.07
N GLY A 153 -3.92 27.01 -0.86
CA GLY A 153 -4.73 28.15 -1.30
C GLY A 153 -5.39 27.90 -2.67
N LEU A 154 -4.89 28.51 -3.71
CA LEU A 154 -5.42 28.35 -5.07
C LEU A 154 -4.84 27.09 -5.74
N GLY A 155 -5.63 26.48 -6.62
CA GLY A 155 -5.17 25.45 -7.52
C GLY A 155 -4.13 25.98 -8.52
N LYS A 156 -3.22 25.13 -8.96
CA LYS A 156 -2.24 25.47 -9.98
C LYS A 156 -2.43 24.60 -11.21
N PHE A 157 -2.59 25.22 -12.35
CA PHE A 157 -2.55 24.55 -13.64
C PHE A 157 -1.11 24.40 -14.11
N PHE A 158 -0.80 23.24 -14.67
CA PHE A 158 0.47 22.97 -15.32
C PHE A 158 0.18 22.78 -16.81
N ALA A 159 0.88 23.50 -17.65
CA ALA A 159 0.85 23.26 -19.09
C ALA A 159 1.51 21.90 -19.35
N ILE A 160 0.80 21.03 -20.03
CA ILE A 160 1.29 19.71 -20.44
C ILE A 160 1.22 19.68 -21.95
N GLU A 161 2.35 19.45 -22.60
CA GLU A 161 2.40 19.23 -24.05
C GLU A 161 1.90 17.83 -24.38
N TYR A 162 1.26 17.72 -25.54
CA TYR A 162 0.86 16.41 -26.03
C TYR A 162 2.11 15.57 -26.34
N LYS A 163 2.08 14.34 -25.87
CA LYS A 163 3.08 13.31 -26.18
C LYS A 163 2.35 12.08 -26.70
N GLU A 164 2.78 11.63 -27.86
CA GLU A 164 2.22 10.41 -28.42
C GLU A 164 2.46 9.19 -27.50
N PRO A 165 1.53 8.21 -27.51
CA PRO A 165 1.77 6.91 -26.89
C PRO A 165 3.06 6.28 -27.38
N ALA A 166 3.69 5.46 -26.52
CA ALA A 166 4.91 4.76 -26.87
C ALA A 166 4.71 3.75 -28.03
N GLU A 167 3.48 3.27 -28.21
CA GLU A 167 3.07 2.33 -29.23
C GLU A 167 1.86 2.89 -29.97
N MET A 168 2.01 3.12 -31.24
CA MET A 168 0.97 3.64 -32.13
C MET A 168 0.50 2.53 -33.06
N PRO A 169 -0.77 2.57 -33.55
CA PRO A 169 -1.20 1.67 -34.61
C PRO A 169 -0.33 1.76 -35.85
N ASP A 170 -0.08 0.63 -36.50
CA ASP A 170 0.65 0.51 -37.74
C ASP A 170 -0.11 -0.41 -38.76
N GLU A 171 0.50 -0.76 -39.88
CA GLU A 171 -0.12 -1.59 -40.90
C GLU A 171 -0.35 -3.04 -40.42
N GLU A 172 0.51 -3.56 -39.56
CA GLU A 172 0.39 -4.92 -39.01
C GLU A 172 -0.61 -4.95 -37.83
N TYR A 173 -0.61 -3.89 -36.99
CA TYR A 173 -1.49 -3.73 -35.83
C TYR A 173 -2.32 -2.45 -35.93
N PRO A 174 -3.39 -2.46 -36.75
CA PRO A 174 -4.12 -1.22 -37.08
C PRO A 174 -5.09 -0.73 -35.98
N PHE A 175 -5.20 -1.44 -34.88
CA PHE A 175 -6.13 -1.11 -33.78
C PHE A 175 -5.39 -0.80 -32.49
N THR A 176 -5.89 0.19 -31.76
CA THR A 176 -5.44 0.48 -30.39
C THR A 176 -6.28 -0.34 -29.41
N LEU A 177 -5.62 -1.15 -28.57
CA LEU A 177 -6.26 -1.81 -27.43
C LEU A 177 -6.46 -0.79 -26.30
N THR A 178 -7.70 -0.60 -25.89
CA THR A 178 -8.03 0.19 -24.70
C THR A 178 -8.60 -0.71 -23.61
N THR A 179 -7.99 -0.66 -22.44
CA THR A 179 -8.52 -1.32 -21.23
C THR A 179 -9.15 -0.27 -20.31
N GLY A 180 -10.15 -0.68 -19.53
CA GLY A 180 -10.83 0.17 -18.57
C GLY A 180 -10.97 -0.53 -17.22
N ARG A 181 -11.19 0.25 -16.17
CA ARG A 181 -11.45 -0.28 -14.83
C ARG A 181 -12.93 -0.45 -14.58
N LEU A 182 -13.30 -1.56 -13.98
CA LEU A 182 -14.63 -1.78 -13.43
C LEU A 182 -14.58 -1.57 -11.92
N MET A 183 -15.61 -0.91 -11.37
CA MET A 183 -15.65 -0.48 -9.96
C MET A 183 -15.38 -1.62 -8.96
N PHE A 184 -15.80 -2.83 -9.28
CA PHE A 184 -15.73 -3.99 -8.38
C PHE A 184 -14.63 -5.00 -8.76
N HIS A 185 -13.77 -4.64 -9.68
CA HIS A 185 -12.67 -5.48 -10.14
C HIS A 185 -11.33 -4.81 -9.83
N PHE A 186 -10.32 -5.63 -9.56
CA PHE A 186 -8.95 -5.19 -9.45
C PHE A 186 -8.39 -4.96 -10.87
N HIS A 187 -8.19 -3.69 -11.22
CA HIS A 187 -7.72 -3.22 -12.54
C HIS A 187 -8.54 -3.74 -13.73
#